data_ebe725e549b1d681aa4a03f80f22b847
#
_entry.id   ebe725e549b1d681aa4a03f80f22b847
#
_cell.length_a   1.000
_cell.length_b   1.000
_cell.length_c   1.000
_cell.angle_alpha   90.00
_cell.angle_beta   90.00
_cell.angle_gamma   90.00
#
_symmetry.space_group_name_H-M   'P 1'
#
loop_
_entity.id
_entity.type
_entity.pdbx_description
1 polymer ?
#
loop_
_entity_poly.entity_id
_entity_poly.type
_entity_poly.pdbx_seq_one_letter_code
_entity_poly.pdbx_strand_id
1 'polypeptide(L)'
;SPVAMIYDWDSQWAMDDSQGPRNKGLHYLENLLKYYRGFRKQGISVDLIDQTCDVEKYKILVLPMVYMFKTGFAEKVRAFVENGGTLITSYWSGIADDTDRCYLEGTPHGLMDVLGIRSTEIDGLYDWEENTFVPLEGNELGLTKTYTCKYLCDLVELRGAKSLMVYGKDFYAGYS
;
A
#
# COMPACT_ATOMS: atom_id res chain seq x y z
N SER A 1 13.46 14.34 10.35
CA SER A 1 13.19 12.93 10.02
C SER A 1 13.46 12.68 8.53
N PRO A 2 14.09 11.59 8.15
CA PRO A 2 14.23 11.22 6.74
C PRO A 2 12.97 10.56 6.16
N VAL A 3 12.03 10.15 7.00
CA VAL A 3 10.83 9.39 6.63
C VAL A 3 9.59 10.17 6.98
N ALA A 4 8.68 10.31 6.02
CA ALA A 4 7.29 10.71 6.24
C ALA A 4 6.37 9.49 6.07
N MET A 5 5.36 9.40 6.90
CA MET A 5 4.30 8.40 6.78
C MET A 5 2.96 9.12 6.78
N ILE A 6 2.16 8.84 5.77
CA ILE A 6 0.83 9.45 5.66
C ILE A 6 -0.11 8.81 6.69
N TYR A 7 -0.71 9.65 7.51
CA TYR A 7 -1.87 9.32 8.33
C TYR A 7 -3.03 10.20 7.93
N ASP A 8 -4.08 9.61 7.42
CA ASP A 8 -5.21 10.31 6.85
C ASP A 8 -6.51 9.91 7.54
N TRP A 9 -7.12 10.87 8.25
CA TRP A 9 -8.37 10.65 8.97
C TRP A 9 -9.53 10.34 8.05
N ASP A 10 -9.59 10.98 6.88
CA ASP A 10 -10.67 10.77 5.92
C ASP A 10 -10.63 9.35 5.37
N SER A 11 -9.44 8.85 5.04
CA SER A 11 -9.24 7.44 4.66
C SER A 11 -9.65 6.47 5.78
N GLN A 12 -9.36 6.78 7.04
CA GLN A 12 -9.77 5.95 8.15
C GLN A 12 -11.29 5.90 8.28
N TRP A 13 -11.97 7.03 8.26
CA TRP A 13 -13.43 7.09 8.38
C TRP A 13 -14.11 6.44 7.18
N ALA A 14 -13.63 6.68 5.96
CA ALA A 14 -14.16 6.03 4.76
C ALA A 14 -14.03 4.51 4.84
N MET A 15 -12.91 3.98 5.31
CA MET A 15 -12.72 2.54 5.49
C MET A 15 -13.59 1.95 6.60
N ASP A 16 -13.89 2.70 7.65
CA ASP A 16 -14.78 2.26 8.74
C ASP A 16 -16.24 2.14 8.25
N ASP A 17 -16.63 2.92 7.24
CA ASP A 17 -17.97 2.92 6.63
C ASP A 17 -18.05 2.13 5.31
N SER A 18 -16.93 1.74 4.72
CA SER A 18 -16.88 1.12 3.39
C SER A 18 -17.58 -0.24 3.32
N GLN A 19 -18.22 -0.50 2.17
CA GLN A 19 -18.85 -1.77 1.81
C GLN A 19 -18.04 -2.45 0.68
N GLY A 20 -16.78 -2.74 0.96
CA GLY A 20 -15.87 -3.36 0.00
C GLY A 20 -15.79 -4.90 0.13
N PRO A 21 -14.71 -5.52 -0.33
CA PRO A 21 -14.47 -6.97 -0.20
C PRO A 21 -14.50 -7.45 1.25
N ARG A 22 -14.26 -6.55 2.20
CA ARG A 22 -14.47 -6.72 3.64
C ARG A 22 -15.24 -5.53 4.19
N ASN A 23 -16.36 -5.80 4.83
CA ASN A 23 -17.22 -4.76 5.43
C ASN A 23 -16.77 -4.34 6.83
N LYS A 24 -15.82 -5.07 7.43
CA LYS A 24 -15.29 -4.82 8.79
C LYS A 24 -13.85 -5.30 8.90
N GLY A 25 -13.12 -4.69 9.83
CA GLY A 25 -11.79 -5.18 10.22
C GLY A 25 -10.71 -4.94 9.18
N LEU A 26 -10.71 -3.76 8.53
CA LEU A 26 -9.62 -3.35 7.63
C LEU A 26 -8.34 -2.99 8.39
N HIS A 27 -8.45 -2.71 9.71
CA HIS A 27 -7.30 -2.51 10.62
C HIS A 27 -6.31 -1.42 10.19
N TYR A 28 -6.81 -0.27 9.71
CA TYR A 28 -5.98 0.82 9.20
C TYR A 28 -4.88 1.24 10.17
N LEU A 29 -5.25 1.63 11.40
CA LEU A 29 -4.28 2.08 12.40
C LEU A 29 -3.28 0.97 12.78
N GLU A 30 -3.73 -0.28 12.88
CA GLU A 30 -2.84 -1.42 13.19
C GLU A 30 -1.79 -1.60 12.09
N ASN A 31 -2.18 -1.52 10.82
CA ASN A 31 -1.27 -1.61 9.69
C ASN A 31 -0.28 -0.44 9.67
N LEU A 32 -0.75 0.78 9.83
CA LEU A 32 0.12 1.96 9.95
C LEU A 32 1.17 1.76 11.06
N LEU A 33 0.74 1.29 12.22
CA LEU A 33 1.64 1.03 13.35
C LEU A 33 2.67 -0.07 13.06
N LYS A 34 2.37 -1.06 12.21
CA LYS A 34 3.36 -2.07 11.78
C LYS A 34 4.52 -1.41 11.04
N TYR A 35 4.22 -0.53 10.06
CA TYR A 35 5.24 0.23 9.33
C TYR A 35 6.03 1.16 10.26
N TYR A 36 5.33 1.94 11.09
CA TYR A 36 5.96 2.84 12.04
C TYR A 36 6.95 2.11 12.97
N ARG A 37 6.52 0.99 13.55
CA ARG A 37 7.35 0.15 14.43
C ARG A 37 8.58 -0.43 13.71
N GLY A 38 8.44 -0.76 12.42
CA GLY A 38 9.56 -1.23 11.60
C GLY A 38 10.71 -0.23 11.57
N PHE A 39 10.42 1.01 11.23
CA PHE A 39 11.42 2.09 11.23
C PHE A 39 11.96 2.39 12.64
N ARG A 40 11.07 2.48 13.63
CA ARG A 40 11.47 2.79 15.01
C ARG A 40 12.41 1.75 15.64
N LYS A 41 12.21 0.46 15.32
CA LYS A 41 13.11 -0.62 15.76
C LYS A 41 14.54 -0.47 15.21
N GLN A 42 14.69 0.19 14.07
CA GLN A 42 15.99 0.49 13.45
C GLN A 42 16.54 1.87 13.89
N GLY A 43 15.92 2.53 14.85
CA GLY A 43 16.34 3.85 15.32
C GLY A 43 16.02 4.99 14.35
N ILE A 44 15.22 4.75 13.32
CA ILE A 44 14.86 5.74 12.30
C ILE A 44 13.66 6.56 12.77
N SER A 45 13.79 7.88 12.74
CA SER A 45 12.68 8.79 13.03
C SER A 45 11.67 8.80 11.88
N VAL A 46 10.39 8.89 12.22
CA VAL A 46 9.27 8.96 11.27
C VAL A 46 8.36 10.10 11.68
N ASP A 47 8.07 11.01 10.75
CA ASP A 47 7.05 12.04 10.93
C ASP A 47 5.72 11.50 10.40
N LEU A 48 4.66 11.59 11.20
CA LEU A 48 3.31 11.35 10.74
C LEU A 48 2.75 12.66 10.19
N ILE A 49 2.34 12.65 8.93
CA ILE A 49 1.87 13.84 8.23
C ILE A 49 0.56 13.55 7.47
N ASP A 50 -0.20 14.59 7.18
CA ASP A 50 -1.37 14.54 6.31
C ASP A 50 -0.99 14.65 4.82
N GLN A 51 -1.87 14.23 3.93
CA GLN A 51 -1.70 14.32 2.47
C GLN A 51 -1.47 15.75 1.96
N THR A 52 -1.93 16.77 2.69
CA THR A 52 -1.77 18.19 2.32
C THR A 52 -0.37 18.72 2.59
N CYS A 53 0.39 18.07 3.47
CA CYS A 53 1.74 18.49 3.85
C CYS A 53 2.72 18.40 2.67
N ASP A 54 3.77 19.22 2.77
CA ASP A 54 4.92 19.14 1.87
C ASP A 54 5.77 17.90 2.18
N VAL A 55 6.17 17.18 1.12
CA VAL A 55 6.93 15.92 1.21
C VAL A 55 8.38 16.06 0.70
N GLU A 56 8.75 17.18 0.07
CA GLU A 56 10.03 17.34 -0.62
C GLU A 56 11.26 17.14 0.27
N LYS A 57 11.15 17.49 1.55
CA LYS A 57 12.27 17.38 2.52
C LYS A 57 12.58 15.94 2.96
N TYR A 58 11.71 14.99 2.65
CA TYR A 58 11.89 13.59 3.05
C TYR A 58 12.62 12.78 1.99
N LYS A 59 13.20 11.65 2.42
CA LYS A 59 13.83 10.67 1.52
C LYS A 59 12.91 9.50 1.21
N ILE A 60 12.05 9.15 2.17
CA ILE A 60 11.12 8.03 2.09
C ILE A 60 9.73 8.55 2.44
N LEU A 61 8.77 8.23 1.58
CA LEU A 61 7.35 8.46 1.81
C LEU A 61 6.63 7.12 1.91
N VAL A 62 5.90 6.91 3.01
CA VAL A 62 5.16 5.67 3.27
C VAL A 62 3.67 5.94 3.25
N LEU A 63 2.93 5.15 2.49
CA LEU A 63 1.48 5.23 2.29
C LEU A 63 0.81 3.92 2.76
N PRO A 64 0.63 3.73 4.08
CA PRO A 64 -0.01 2.51 4.58
C PRO A 64 -1.52 2.61 4.44
N MET A 65 -2.11 1.88 3.49
CA MET A 65 -3.56 1.86 3.23
C MET A 65 -4.17 3.27 3.11
N VAL A 66 -3.53 4.16 2.34
CA VAL A 66 -4.11 5.48 2.06
C VAL A 66 -5.23 5.29 1.04
N TYR A 67 -6.41 4.88 1.53
CA TYR A 67 -7.57 4.49 0.74
C TYR A 67 -8.04 5.59 -0.19
N MET A 68 -8.18 6.78 0.35
CA MET A 68 -8.69 7.95 -0.35
C MET A 68 -7.53 8.86 -0.77
N PHE A 69 -7.42 9.19 -2.06
CA PHE A 69 -6.47 10.19 -2.54
C PHE A 69 -7.15 11.54 -2.68
N LYS A 70 -6.66 12.53 -1.93
CA LYS A 70 -7.10 13.92 -2.06
C LYS A 70 -6.64 14.50 -3.39
N THR A 71 -7.39 15.45 -3.91
CA THR A 71 -7.06 16.14 -5.16
C THR A 71 -5.61 16.63 -5.17
N GLY A 72 -4.84 16.28 -6.22
CA GLY A 72 -3.43 16.65 -6.37
C GLY A 72 -2.43 15.80 -5.57
N PHE A 73 -2.90 14.83 -4.78
CA PHE A 73 -1.98 14.01 -3.96
C PHE A 73 -1.16 13.04 -4.81
N ALA A 74 -1.78 12.38 -5.79
CA ALA A 74 -1.05 11.47 -6.68
C ALA A 74 0.05 12.19 -7.47
N GLU A 75 -0.21 13.39 -7.97
CA GLU A 75 0.77 14.25 -8.66
C GLU A 75 1.92 14.65 -7.74
N LYS A 76 1.62 14.98 -6.48
CA LYS A 76 2.64 15.29 -5.46
C LYS A 76 3.54 14.09 -5.21
N VAL A 77 2.98 12.89 -5.06
CA VAL A 77 3.74 11.64 -4.85
C VAL A 77 4.59 11.31 -6.07
N ARG A 78 4.03 11.48 -7.28
CA ARG A 78 4.77 11.31 -8.53
C ARG A 78 6.01 12.22 -8.58
N ALA A 79 5.82 13.51 -8.37
CA ALA A 79 6.91 14.49 -8.36
C ALA A 79 7.98 14.12 -7.31
N PHE A 80 7.58 13.65 -6.13
CA PHE A 80 8.48 13.19 -5.09
C PHE A 80 9.39 12.03 -5.58
N VAL A 81 8.80 11.04 -6.27
CA VAL A 81 9.56 9.89 -6.81
C VAL A 81 10.46 10.31 -7.96
N GLU A 82 9.96 11.13 -8.89
CA GLU A 82 10.74 11.66 -10.03
C GLU A 82 11.94 12.50 -9.57
N ASN A 83 11.84 13.16 -8.43
CA ASN A 83 12.93 13.88 -7.78
C ASN A 83 13.88 12.99 -6.94
N GLY A 84 13.76 11.67 -7.03
CA GLY A 84 14.63 10.68 -6.39
C GLY A 84 14.20 10.23 -5.00
N GLY A 85 12.98 10.55 -4.59
CA GLY A 85 12.38 10.02 -3.36
C GLY A 85 12.02 8.54 -3.48
N THR A 86 12.02 7.83 -2.36
CA THR A 86 11.57 6.43 -2.29
C THR A 86 10.14 6.35 -1.78
N LEU A 87 9.26 5.75 -2.57
CA LEU A 87 7.88 5.48 -2.19
C LEU A 87 7.71 4.04 -1.68
N ILE A 88 7.05 3.89 -0.55
CA ILE A 88 6.56 2.60 -0.02
C ILE A 88 5.05 2.73 0.12
N THR A 89 4.30 1.91 -0.58
CA THR A 89 2.84 1.84 -0.44
C THR A 89 2.39 0.43 -0.10
N SER A 90 1.17 0.30 0.37
CA SER A 90 0.57 -1.00 0.66
C SER A 90 -0.70 -1.22 -0.18
N TYR A 91 -1.24 -2.42 -0.09
CA TYR A 91 -2.57 -2.74 -0.60
C TYR A 91 -3.61 -1.72 -0.10
N TRP A 92 -4.76 -1.66 -0.77
CA TRP A 92 -5.88 -0.81 -0.41
C TRP A 92 -5.51 0.68 -0.38
N SER A 93 -4.66 1.14 -1.32
CA SER A 93 -4.26 2.54 -1.47
C SER A 93 -4.75 3.10 -2.80
N GLY A 94 -5.21 4.37 -2.80
CA GLY A 94 -5.69 5.05 -4.00
C GLY A 94 -6.92 4.39 -4.63
N ILE A 95 -7.86 3.94 -3.81
CA ILE A 95 -9.10 3.26 -4.22
C ILE A 95 -10.17 4.29 -4.57
N ALA A 96 -10.29 5.37 -3.79
CA ALA A 96 -11.33 6.38 -3.92
C ALA A 96 -10.76 7.81 -3.99
N ASP A 97 -11.56 8.72 -4.52
CA ASP A 97 -11.30 10.16 -4.51
C ASP A 97 -11.73 10.80 -3.18
N ASP A 98 -11.54 12.11 -3.05
CA ASP A 98 -11.87 12.89 -1.84
C ASP A 98 -13.38 13.04 -1.59
N THR A 99 -14.23 12.46 -2.43
CA THR A 99 -15.69 12.32 -2.24
C THR A 99 -16.11 10.87 -1.95
N ASP A 100 -15.16 9.99 -1.66
CA ASP A 100 -15.35 8.55 -1.44
C ASP A 100 -15.94 7.80 -2.65
N ARG A 101 -15.66 8.29 -3.84
CA ARG A 101 -16.03 7.62 -5.08
C ARG A 101 -14.86 6.80 -5.62
N CYS A 102 -15.08 5.50 -5.79
CA CYS A 102 -14.06 4.59 -6.30
C CYS A 102 -13.63 4.95 -7.72
N TYR A 103 -12.33 4.87 -7.97
CA TYR A 103 -11.77 4.95 -9.31
C TYR A 103 -12.05 3.68 -10.11
N LEU A 104 -12.41 3.82 -11.39
CA LEU A 104 -12.77 2.69 -12.25
C LEU A 104 -11.60 2.12 -13.06
N GLU A 105 -10.47 2.83 -13.13
CA GLU A 105 -9.36 2.52 -14.03
C GLU A 105 -8.33 1.54 -13.46
N GLY A 106 -8.54 1.07 -12.24
CA GLY A 106 -7.58 0.28 -11.46
C GLY A 106 -6.83 1.12 -10.43
N THR A 107 -6.09 0.43 -9.58
CA THR A 107 -5.46 1.04 -8.40
C THR A 107 -3.97 0.68 -8.30
N PRO A 108 -3.18 1.46 -7.56
CA PRO A 108 -3.49 2.78 -6.97
C PRO A 108 -3.62 3.86 -8.04
N HIS A 109 -4.74 4.58 -8.01
CA HIS A 109 -5.06 5.61 -9.01
C HIS A 109 -3.96 6.68 -9.09
N GLY A 110 -3.60 7.06 -10.33
CA GLY A 110 -2.57 8.08 -10.60
C GLY A 110 -1.12 7.65 -10.30
N LEU A 111 -0.89 6.46 -9.74
CA LEU A 111 0.45 5.96 -9.40
C LEU A 111 0.79 4.61 -10.04
N MET A 112 -0.09 4.04 -10.85
CA MET A 112 0.13 2.73 -11.47
C MET A 112 1.40 2.67 -12.33
N ASP A 113 1.68 3.69 -13.08
CA ASP A 113 2.89 3.81 -13.92
C ASP A 113 4.14 4.12 -13.09
N VAL A 114 4.02 4.92 -12.03
CA VAL A 114 5.12 5.21 -11.09
C VAL A 114 5.59 3.94 -10.39
N LEU A 115 4.65 3.10 -10.00
CA LEU A 115 4.91 1.82 -9.34
C LEU A 115 5.20 0.68 -10.32
N GLY A 116 4.84 0.84 -11.59
CA GLY A 116 4.95 -0.20 -12.61
C GLY A 116 4.01 -1.39 -12.35
N ILE A 117 2.85 -1.14 -11.74
CA ILE A 117 1.85 -2.16 -11.41
C ILE A 117 0.43 -1.65 -11.67
N ARG A 118 -0.50 -2.59 -11.70
CA ARG A 118 -1.95 -2.32 -11.61
C ARG A 118 -2.59 -3.40 -10.77
N SER A 119 -3.29 -3.03 -9.69
CA SER A 119 -4.20 -3.95 -9.00
C SER A 119 -5.50 -4.05 -9.80
N THR A 120 -5.84 -5.25 -10.22
CA THR A 120 -7.00 -5.53 -11.07
C THR A 120 -8.14 -6.14 -10.30
N GLU A 121 -7.83 -6.84 -9.23
CA GLU A 121 -8.78 -7.54 -8.39
C GLU A 121 -8.27 -7.57 -6.95
N ILE A 122 -9.18 -7.59 -6.00
CA ILE A 122 -8.89 -7.63 -4.58
C ILE A 122 -9.68 -8.77 -3.97
N ASP A 123 -8.97 -9.78 -3.44
CA ASP A 123 -9.58 -10.89 -2.74
C ASP A 123 -9.67 -10.61 -1.24
N GLY A 124 -10.89 -10.72 -0.70
CA GLY A 124 -11.18 -10.54 0.73
C GLY A 124 -11.23 -11.88 1.46
N LEU A 125 -10.19 -12.17 2.24
CA LEU A 125 -10.13 -13.39 3.05
C LEU A 125 -11.11 -13.35 4.23
N TYR A 126 -11.72 -14.49 4.56
CA TYR A 126 -12.48 -14.62 5.80
C TYR A 126 -11.57 -14.53 7.03
N ASP A 127 -12.13 -14.29 8.22
CA ASP A 127 -11.36 -14.09 9.44
C ASP A 127 -10.53 -15.31 9.86
N TRP A 128 -10.94 -16.51 9.44
CA TRP A 128 -10.24 -17.79 9.68
C TRP A 128 -9.28 -18.16 8.56
N GLU A 129 -9.25 -17.42 7.49
CA GLU A 129 -8.38 -17.67 6.34
C GLU A 129 -7.10 -16.84 6.40
N GLU A 130 -6.09 -17.40 5.79
CA GLU A 130 -4.82 -16.74 5.57
C GLU A 130 -4.18 -17.24 4.28
N ASN A 131 -3.50 -16.36 3.58
CA ASN A 131 -2.64 -16.70 2.47
C ASN A 131 -1.17 -16.54 2.88
N THR A 132 -0.25 -16.83 2.00
CA THR A 132 1.18 -16.67 2.24
C THR A 132 1.83 -15.90 1.12
N PHE A 133 2.88 -15.15 1.46
CA PHE A 133 3.84 -14.62 0.51
C PHE A 133 5.09 -15.51 0.50
N VAL A 134 5.39 -16.07 -0.66
CA VAL A 134 6.54 -16.92 -0.90
C VAL A 134 7.59 -16.13 -1.70
N PRO A 135 8.83 -16.01 -1.19
CA PRO A 135 9.88 -15.29 -1.92
C PRO A 135 10.22 -15.98 -3.23
N LEU A 136 10.42 -15.20 -4.27
CA LEU A 136 11.00 -15.71 -5.51
C LEU A 136 12.50 -15.97 -5.35
N GLU A 137 12.99 -17.03 -5.97
CA GLU A 137 14.41 -17.35 -5.98
C GLU A 137 15.21 -16.21 -6.66
N GLY A 138 16.31 -15.80 -6.04
CA GLY A 138 17.17 -14.74 -6.59
C GLY A 138 16.57 -13.33 -6.51
N ASN A 139 15.53 -13.11 -5.71
CA ASN A 139 14.97 -11.77 -5.53
C ASN A 139 16.01 -10.77 -5.02
N GLU A 140 15.90 -9.52 -5.48
CA GLU A 140 16.91 -8.47 -5.26
C GLU A 140 17.12 -8.07 -3.80
N LEU A 141 16.15 -8.36 -2.91
CA LEU A 141 16.24 -8.07 -1.49
C LEU A 141 16.77 -9.25 -0.66
N GLY A 142 17.08 -10.39 -1.28
CA GLY A 142 17.55 -11.58 -0.59
C GLY A 142 16.54 -12.16 0.41
N LEU A 143 15.24 -11.98 0.14
CA LEU A 143 14.17 -12.52 0.97
C LEU A 143 14.14 -14.04 0.85
N THR A 144 14.14 -14.74 1.99
CA THR A 144 14.12 -16.22 2.06
C THR A 144 12.97 -16.74 2.89
N LYS A 145 12.24 -15.86 3.58
CA LYS A 145 11.22 -16.23 4.55
C LYS A 145 9.83 -16.14 3.92
N THR A 146 9.03 -17.15 4.12
CA THR A 146 7.59 -17.09 3.82
C THR A 146 6.87 -16.32 4.92
N TYR A 147 5.97 -15.42 4.53
CA TYR A 147 5.18 -14.60 5.43
C TYR A 147 3.70 -14.94 5.28
N THR A 148 2.96 -14.81 6.36
CA THR A 148 1.50 -14.93 6.35
C THR A 148 0.87 -13.58 6.05
N CYS A 149 -0.11 -13.56 5.15
CA CYS A 149 -0.97 -12.41 4.87
C CYS A 149 -2.43 -12.73 5.20
N LYS A 150 -3.17 -11.70 5.61
CA LYS A 150 -4.56 -11.79 6.06
C LYS A 150 -5.34 -10.58 5.56
N TYR A 151 -6.63 -10.72 5.58
CA TYR A 151 -7.65 -9.71 5.30
C TYR A 151 -7.86 -9.46 3.81
N LEU A 152 -6.90 -8.88 3.11
CA LEU A 152 -7.02 -8.52 1.70
C LEU A 152 -5.76 -8.96 0.92
N CYS A 153 -5.96 -9.47 -0.28
CA CYS A 153 -4.92 -9.82 -1.22
C CYS A 153 -5.16 -9.10 -2.54
N ASP A 154 -4.35 -8.10 -2.86
CA ASP A 154 -4.39 -7.44 -4.17
C ASP A 154 -3.79 -8.36 -5.23
N LEU A 155 -4.52 -8.63 -6.30
CA LEU A 155 -4.00 -9.32 -7.47
C LEU A 155 -3.39 -8.30 -8.42
N VAL A 156 -2.07 -8.33 -8.50
CA VAL A 156 -1.27 -7.29 -9.14
C VAL A 156 -0.79 -7.73 -10.52
N GLU A 157 -1.15 -6.95 -11.53
CA GLU A 157 -0.57 -7.06 -12.88
C GLU A 157 0.73 -6.24 -12.93
N LEU A 158 1.85 -6.89 -13.28
CA LEU A 158 3.14 -6.22 -13.43
C LEU A 158 3.17 -5.41 -14.74
N ARG A 159 3.55 -4.14 -14.65
CA ARG A 159 3.70 -3.20 -15.77
C ARG A 159 5.06 -2.50 -15.74
N GLY A 160 6.10 -3.31 -15.61
CA GLY A 160 7.48 -2.85 -15.51
C GLY A 160 8.11 -3.02 -14.13
N ALA A 161 7.32 -3.26 -13.08
CA ALA A 161 7.85 -3.63 -11.77
C ALA A 161 8.39 -5.07 -11.78
N LYS A 162 9.20 -5.39 -10.78
CA LYS A 162 9.69 -6.75 -10.52
C LYS A 162 9.02 -7.31 -9.30
N SER A 163 8.49 -8.53 -9.40
CA SER A 163 7.98 -9.25 -8.24
C SER A 163 9.15 -9.76 -7.39
N LEU A 164 9.01 -9.62 -6.09
CA LEU A 164 9.93 -10.19 -5.10
C LEU A 164 9.36 -11.43 -4.43
N MET A 165 8.03 -11.51 -4.39
CA MET A 165 7.27 -12.56 -3.73
C MET A 165 5.97 -12.83 -4.50
N VAL A 166 5.42 -14.01 -4.33
CA VAL A 166 4.14 -14.41 -4.93
C VAL A 166 3.22 -15.00 -3.87
N TYR A 167 1.92 -15.00 -4.13
CA TYR A 167 0.97 -15.70 -3.28
C TYR A 167 1.20 -17.23 -3.35
N GLY A 168 1.12 -17.90 -2.21
CA GLY A 168 1.37 -19.35 -2.10
C GLY A 168 0.12 -20.21 -2.05
N LYS A 169 -1.07 -19.60 -1.90
CA LYS A 169 -2.35 -20.31 -1.78
C LYS A 169 -3.40 -19.70 -2.71
N ASP A 170 -4.54 -20.39 -2.81
CA ASP A 170 -5.69 -20.07 -3.63
C ASP A 170 -5.45 -20.18 -5.15
N PHE A 171 -6.49 -19.86 -5.94
CA PHE A 171 -6.47 -19.99 -7.40
C PHE A 171 -5.44 -19.06 -8.06
N TYR A 172 -5.01 -18.03 -7.36
CA TYR A 172 -4.00 -17.09 -7.80
C TYR A 172 -2.60 -17.39 -7.24
N ALA A 173 -2.36 -18.59 -6.72
CA ALA A 173 -1.01 -19.00 -6.30
C ALA A 173 0.00 -18.83 -7.44
N GLY A 174 1.11 -18.14 -7.16
CA GLY A 174 2.11 -17.77 -8.15
C GLY A 174 1.92 -16.37 -8.75
N TYR A 175 0.83 -15.67 -8.45
CA TYR A 175 0.70 -14.25 -8.78
C TYR A 175 1.56 -13.38 -7.87
N SER A 176 2.05 -12.27 -8.44
CA SER A 176 2.80 -11.24 -7.70
C SER A 176 1.92 -10.26 -6.93
#